data_40fa830f9a17da1a3d8553c210930ba7
#
_entry.id   40fa830f9a17da1a3d8553c210930ba7
#
_cell.length_a   1.000
_cell.length_b   1.000
_cell.length_c   1.000
_cell.angle_alpha   90.00
_cell.angle_beta   90.00
_cell.angle_gamma   90.00
#
_symmetry.space_group_name_H-M   'P 1'
#
loop_
_entity.id
_entity.type
_entity.pdbx_description
1 polymer ?
#
loop_
_entity_poly.entity_id
_entity_poly.type
_entity_poly.pdbx_seq_one_letter_code
_entity_poly.pdbx_strand_id
1 'polypeptide(L)'
;MNTANPVIFLVAHLVPSATSGSSASSLAIMPVTGGSLDPVGAPSVHSSLTGKVIEGISIVDSCTALSESYGAVDFCLLGWDTARILNVLQRVLPDVRRLVGERVIDMSTFDSVLKTMPGGAPFKVEPPSGDLKPSGALDYVLDFYKSTLDYLATSQYENGTASTASSTALGEPTNAPLIGIGGDPEHVAKLVDAFGGDWVALDANDGLYDAVLVLNPYIVLDDGSLKPFASAFIEDFDSSWDNVYKNSYVRDFMERLDVDVIRGLIDETAWCGMLDYRIWLLLQEGKKVIVSNVRFPEEVGVIHSRNGISVHVSSTDDMELGVPDVAGNVFDILVVDDGSPDGLKHQAKNIEYLTH
;
A
#
# COMPACT_ATOMS: atom_id res chain seq x y z
N MET A 1 5.09 23.06 13.47
CA MET A 1 4.08 22.57 12.53
C MET A 1 4.80 22.25 11.23
N ASN A 2 5.07 20.97 10.95
CA ASN A 2 5.56 20.58 9.65
C ASN A 2 4.35 20.62 8.70
N THR A 3 4.22 21.70 7.94
CA THR A 3 3.27 21.71 6.82
C THR A 3 3.89 20.85 5.72
N ALA A 4 3.34 19.67 5.50
CA ALA A 4 3.71 18.86 4.35
C ALA A 4 3.57 19.70 3.06
N ASN A 5 4.47 19.49 2.10
CA ASN A 5 4.38 20.18 0.81
C ASN A 5 3.06 19.77 0.12
N PRO A 6 2.39 20.70 -0.59
CA PRO A 6 1.24 20.32 -1.38
C PRO A 6 1.65 19.30 -2.46
N VAL A 7 0.86 18.24 -2.59
CA VAL A 7 1.05 17.22 -3.64
C VAL A 7 0.28 17.64 -4.89
N ILE A 8 0.95 17.63 -6.03
CA ILE A 8 0.35 17.87 -7.34
C ILE A 8 0.54 16.61 -8.19
N PHE A 9 -0.56 16.01 -8.62
CA PHE A 9 -0.50 14.94 -9.59
C PHE A 9 -0.35 15.50 -11.01
N LEU A 10 0.61 14.96 -11.73
CA LEU A 10 0.69 15.12 -13.18
C LEU A 10 -0.04 13.92 -13.80
N VAL A 11 -1.32 14.10 -14.10
CA VAL A 11 -2.13 13.08 -14.77
C VAL A 11 -1.67 13.00 -16.22
N ALA A 12 -1.22 11.82 -16.66
CA ALA A 12 -0.61 11.66 -17.97
C ALA A 12 -1.12 10.42 -18.72
N HIS A 13 -1.27 10.55 -20.03
CA HIS A 13 -1.65 9.45 -20.92
C HIS A 13 -0.97 9.55 -22.28
N LEU A 14 -0.61 8.40 -22.87
CA LEU A 14 -0.09 8.31 -24.22
C LEU A 14 -1.23 8.04 -25.20
N VAL A 15 -1.58 9.04 -26.01
CA VAL A 15 -2.64 8.96 -27.01
C VAL A 15 -2.03 8.46 -28.32
N PRO A 16 -2.52 7.34 -28.88
CA PRO A 16 -2.07 6.86 -30.19
C PRO A 16 -2.36 7.89 -31.28
N SER A 17 -1.49 8.00 -32.29
CA SER A 17 -1.77 8.83 -33.44
C SER A 17 -2.86 8.21 -34.30
N ALA A 18 -3.88 8.99 -34.65
CA ALA A 18 -4.98 8.54 -35.51
C ALA A 18 -4.53 8.30 -36.97
N THR A 19 -3.31 8.70 -37.37
CA THR A 19 -2.83 8.49 -38.73
C THR A 19 -2.24 7.11 -38.89
N SER A 20 -2.89 6.28 -39.68
CA SER A 20 -2.46 4.93 -40.05
C SER A 20 -1.01 4.94 -40.60
N GLY A 21 -0.10 4.35 -39.85
CA GLY A 21 1.26 4.07 -40.31
C GLY A 21 2.38 4.77 -39.54
N SER A 22 2.11 5.71 -38.62
CA SER A 22 3.16 6.27 -37.77
C SER A 22 3.03 5.75 -36.33
N SER A 23 4.14 5.27 -35.80
CA SER A 23 4.28 4.90 -34.38
C SER A 23 4.32 6.12 -33.44
N ALA A 24 3.99 7.29 -33.94
CA ALA A 24 3.99 8.54 -33.17
C ALA A 24 2.74 8.60 -32.28
N SER A 25 2.95 8.65 -31.00
CA SER A 25 1.92 8.94 -29.99
C SER A 25 2.09 10.38 -29.49
N SER A 26 1.02 10.96 -28.98
CA SER A 26 1.07 12.22 -28.24
C SER A 26 1.03 11.95 -26.75
N LEU A 27 1.74 12.75 -25.97
CA LEU A 27 1.69 12.72 -24.52
C LEU A 27 0.77 13.83 -24.02
N ALA A 28 -0.37 13.48 -23.47
CA ALA A 28 -1.26 14.40 -22.79
C ALA A 28 -0.89 14.44 -21.30
N ILE A 29 -0.79 15.64 -20.71
CA ILE A 29 -0.49 15.83 -19.28
C ILE A 29 -1.35 16.98 -18.74
N MET A 30 -1.88 16.79 -17.51
CA MET A 30 -2.66 17.80 -16.79
C MET A 30 -2.27 17.81 -15.31
N PRO A 31 -1.93 18.96 -14.72
CA PRO A 31 -1.71 19.03 -13.27
C PRO A 31 -3.04 19.12 -12.51
N VAL A 32 -3.18 18.33 -11.44
CA VAL A 32 -4.34 18.34 -10.54
C VAL A 32 -3.86 18.34 -9.08
N THR A 33 -4.68 18.86 -8.15
CA THR A 33 -4.38 18.78 -6.72
C THR A 33 -4.48 17.35 -6.21
N GLY A 34 -3.58 16.93 -5.32
CA GLY A 34 -3.59 15.58 -4.76
C GLY A 34 -4.80 15.28 -3.86
N GLY A 35 -5.36 16.32 -3.21
CA GLY A 35 -6.49 16.13 -2.29
C GLY A 35 -7.85 16.08 -2.98
N SER A 36 -8.22 17.15 -3.69
CA SER A 36 -9.54 17.27 -4.34
C SER A 36 -9.58 16.73 -5.78
N LEU A 37 -8.43 16.45 -6.37
CA LEU A 37 -8.25 16.04 -7.76
C LEU A 37 -8.81 17.08 -8.76
N ASP A 38 -8.79 18.34 -8.36
CA ASP A 38 -9.21 19.44 -9.22
C ASP A 38 -8.07 19.88 -10.13
N PRO A 39 -8.36 20.17 -11.41
CA PRO A 39 -7.37 20.72 -12.31
C PRO A 39 -6.82 22.06 -11.79
N VAL A 40 -5.50 22.15 -11.65
CA VAL A 40 -4.81 23.42 -11.28
C VAL A 40 -4.10 24.08 -12.44
N GLY A 41 -4.24 23.51 -13.63
CA GLY A 41 -3.74 24.06 -14.89
C GLY A 41 -4.45 23.44 -16.09
N ALA A 42 -4.34 24.09 -17.24
CA ALA A 42 -4.89 23.56 -18.46
C ALA A 42 -4.11 22.30 -18.91
N PRO A 43 -4.81 21.32 -19.54
CA PRO A 43 -4.14 20.18 -20.12
C PRO A 43 -3.19 20.62 -21.25
N SER A 44 -2.06 19.95 -21.35
CA SER A 44 -1.09 20.15 -22.42
C SER A 44 -0.85 18.87 -23.20
N VAL A 45 -0.64 19.01 -24.49
CA VAL A 45 -0.34 17.89 -25.39
C VAL A 45 1.03 18.10 -26.00
N HIS A 46 1.89 17.12 -25.84
CA HIS A 46 3.24 17.15 -26.36
C HIS A 46 3.48 16.02 -27.37
N SER A 47 4.30 16.29 -28.37
CA SER A 47 4.80 15.25 -29.24
C SER A 47 5.67 14.26 -28.44
N SER A 48 5.32 13.00 -28.45
CA SER A 48 6.11 11.96 -27.78
C SER A 48 7.50 11.74 -28.42
N LEU A 49 7.73 12.29 -29.61
CA LEU A 49 9.02 12.21 -30.33
C LEU A 49 9.92 13.41 -30.05
N THR A 50 9.36 14.61 -29.96
CA THR A 50 10.13 15.87 -29.91
C THR A 50 9.93 16.69 -28.64
N GLY A 51 8.92 16.37 -27.82
CA GLY A 51 8.53 17.16 -26.67
C GLY A 51 7.85 18.50 -27.00
N LYS A 52 7.75 18.87 -28.29
CA LYS A 52 7.09 20.13 -28.67
C LYS A 52 5.61 20.11 -28.26
N VAL A 53 5.14 21.24 -27.77
CA VAL A 53 3.73 21.46 -27.48
C VAL A 53 2.95 21.40 -28.80
N ILE A 54 1.93 20.55 -28.83
CA ILE A 54 0.96 20.41 -29.93
C ILE A 54 -0.28 21.22 -29.58
N GLU A 55 -0.72 21.16 -28.33
CA GLU A 55 -1.92 21.83 -27.84
C GLU A 55 -1.73 22.25 -26.37
N GLY A 56 -2.27 23.41 -26.00
CA GLY A 56 -2.22 23.92 -24.63
C GLY A 56 -0.94 24.68 -24.29
N ILE A 57 -0.66 24.78 -23.01
CA ILE A 57 0.53 25.43 -22.43
C ILE A 57 1.59 24.37 -22.15
N SER A 58 2.86 24.72 -22.23
CA SER A 58 3.95 23.79 -21.87
C SER A 58 3.78 23.29 -20.44
N ILE A 59 3.86 21.97 -20.24
CA ILE A 59 3.80 21.40 -18.89
C ILE A 59 4.98 21.89 -18.01
N VAL A 60 6.12 22.18 -18.59
CA VAL A 60 7.28 22.74 -17.88
C VAL A 60 6.91 24.10 -17.30
N ASP A 61 6.29 24.97 -18.11
CA ASP A 61 5.86 26.30 -17.66
C ASP A 61 4.77 26.19 -16.58
N SER A 62 3.84 25.25 -16.72
CA SER A 62 2.81 24.98 -15.71
C SER A 62 3.43 24.51 -14.38
N CYS A 63 4.38 23.58 -14.39
CA CYS A 63 5.06 23.12 -13.19
C CYS A 63 5.87 24.25 -12.54
N THR A 64 6.52 25.11 -13.34
CA THR A 64 7.25 26.27 -12.82
C THR A 64 6.31 27.25 -12.14
N ALA A 65 5.19 27.62 -12.78
CA ALA A 65 4.17 28.51 -12.21
C ALA A 65 3.57 27.95 -10.90
N LEU A 66 3.34 26.64 -10.82
CA LEU A 66 2.85 25.98 -9.61
C LEU A 66 3.90 26.04 -8.50
N SER A 67 5.18 25.77 -8.79
CA SER A 67 6.26 25.90 -7.82
C SER A 67 6.45 27.34 -7.32
N GLU A 68 6.26 28.32 -8.19
CA GLU A 68 6.29 29.75 -7.79
C GLU A 68 5.08 30.12 -6.91
N SER A 69 3.92 29.54 -7.16
CA SER A 69 2.69 29.87 -6.44
C SER A 69 2.59 29.20 -5.07
N TYR A 70 3.03 27.96 -4.96
CA TYR A 70 2.90 27.14 -3.75
C TYR A 70 4.20 26.98 -2.96
N GLY A 71 5.35 27.40 -3.51
CA GLY A 71 6.66 27.15 -2.93
C GLY A 71 7.15 25.74 -3.22
N ALA A 72 7.54 24.98 -2.18
CA ALA A 72 7.92 23.59 -2.36
C ALA A 72 6.68 22.76 -2.68
N VAL A 73 6.71 22.07 -3.84
CA VAL A 73 5.63 21.22 -4.34
C VAL A 73 6.18 19.84 -4.60
N ASP A 74 5.43 18.83 -4.19
CA ASP A 74 5.74 17.43 -4.48
C ASP A 74 4.93 16.98 -5.69
N PHE A 75 5.62 16.76 -6.82
CA PHE A 75 4.98 16.25 -8.04
C PHE A 75 4.96 14.72 -8.06
N CYS A 76 3.81 14.14 -8.39
CA CYS A 76 3.60 12.71 -8.55
C CYS A 76 3.01 12.44 -9.94
N LEU A 77 3.50 11.42 -10.64
CA LEU A 77 2.93 10.99 -11.92
C LEU A 77 1.77 10.03 -11.66
N LEU A 78 0.61 10.35 -12.21
CA LEU A 78 -0.56 9.47 -12.25
C LEU A 78 -0.86 9.13 -13.71
N GLY A 79 -0.82 7.85 -14.08
CA GLY A 79 -1.02 7.50 -15.49
C GLY A 79 -1.34 6.04 -15.74
N TRP A 80 -1.62 5.75 -17.01
CA TRP A 80 -1.80 4.40 -17.51
C TRP A 80 -0.53 3.96 -18.26
N ASP A 81 0.07 2.83 -17.90
CA ASP A 81 1.36 2.39 -18.44
C ASP A 81 2.49 3.43 -18.17
N THR A 82 2.65 3.76 -16.89
CA THR A 82 3.57 4.82 -16.45
C THR A 82 5.02 4.57 -16.82
N ALA A 83 5.45 3.31 -16.89
CA ALA A 83 6.80 2.96 -17.37
C ALA A 83 7.08 3.52 -18.76
N ARG A 84 6.09 3.41 -19.66
CA ARG A 84 6.19 3.97 -21.02
C ARG A 84 6.14 5.49 -21.01
N ILE A 85 5.29 6.08 -20.16
CA ILE A 85 5.22 7.54 -19.98
C ILE A 85 6.56 8.07 -19.48
N LEU A 86 7.15 7.47 -18.45
CA LEU A 86 8.44 7.86 -17.89
C LEU A 86 9.56 7.80 -18.93
N ASN A 87 9.56 6.78 -19.79
CA ASN A 87 10.53 6.68 -20.90
C ASN A 87 10.36 7.83 -21.90
N VAL A 88 9.13 8.24 -22.19
CA VAL A 88 8.87 9.41 -23.05
C VAL A 88 9.32 10.68 -22.35
N LEU A 89 8.95 10.91 -21.07
CA LEU A 89 9.39 12.07 -20.29
C LEU A 89 10.91 12.17 -20.23
N GLN A 90 11.61 11.07 -19.92
CA GLN A 90 13.07 11.04 -19.87
C GLN A 90 13.71 11.50 -21.18
N ARG A 91 13.11 11.15 -22.30
CA ARG A 91 13.64 11.46 -23.64
C ARG A 91 13.31 12.86 -24.11
N VAL A 92 12.10 13.34 -23.88
CA VAL A 92 11.60 14.57 -24.51
C VAL A 92 11.29 15.72 -23.55
N LEU A 93 11.08 15.42 -22.27
CA LEU A 93 10.77 16.38 -21.20
C LEU A 93 11.56 16.04 -19.90
N PRO A 94 12.90 16.00 -19.96
CA PRO A 94 13.73 15.53 -18.85
C PRO A 94 13.57 16.36 -17.57
N ASP A 95 13.20 17.64 -17.68
CA ASP A 95 12.94 18.49 -16.51
C ASP A 95 11.70 18.03 -15.76
N VAL A 96 10.61 17.71 -16.47
CA VAL A 96 9.39 17.15 -15.87
C VAL A 96 9.68 15.78 -15.26
N ARG A 97 10.45 14.92 -15.95
CA ARG A 97 10.87 13.62 -15.40
C ARG A 97 11.63 13.77 -14.09
N ARG A 98 12.46 14.80 -13.98
CA ARG A 98 13.24 15.08 -12.77
C ARG A 98 12.38 15.58 -11.62
N LEU A 99 11.34 16.38 -11.91
CA LEU A 99 10.38 16.85 -10.91
C LEU A 99 9.54 15.73 -10.31
N VAL A 100 9.10 14.76 -11.14
CA VAL A 100 8.33 13.59 -10.71
C VAL A 100 9.20 12.66 -9.84
N GLY A 101 10.48 12.49 -10.17
CA GLY A 101 11.37 11.55 -9.46
C GLY A 101 10.84 10.10 -9.54
N GLU A 102 10.75 9.45 -8.39
CA GLU A 102 10.24 8.07 -8.25
C GLU A 102 8.75 8.02 -7.83
N ARG A 103 8.09 9.17 -7.72
CA ARG A 103 6.69 9.25 -7.28
C ARG A 103 5.76 8.98 -8.45
N VAL A 104 5.29 7.75 -8.56
CA VAL A 104 4.51 7.27 -9.70
C VAL A 104 3.36 6.38 -9.25
N ILE A 105 2.17 6.64 -9.77
CA ILE A 105 0.99 5.79 -9.58
C ILE A 105 0.56 5.25 -10.95
N ASP A 106 0.62 3.92 -11.12
CA ASP A 106 0.23 3.25 -12.35
C ASP A 106 -1.17 2.67 -12.27
N MET A 107 -2.10 3.26 -13.02
CA MET A 107 -3.49 2.82 -13.05
C MET A 107 -3.68 1.47 -13.75
N SER A 108 -2.77 1.06 -14.63
CA SER A 108 -2.86 -0.26 -15.27
C SER A 108 -2.68 -1.40 -14.26
N THR A 109 -1.89 -1.16 -13.24
CA THR A 109 -1.69 -2.07 -12.11
C THR A 109 -2.98 -2.20 -11.32
N PHE A 110 -3.62 -1.09 -10.93
CA PHE A 110 -4.89 -1.11 -10.20
C PHE A 110 -5.99 -1.81 -11.01
N ASP A 111 -6.13 -1.53 -12.31
CA ASP A 111 -7.09 -2.20 -13.19
C ASP A 111 -6.87 -3.72 -13.23
N SER A 112 -5.63 -4.15 -13.27
CA SER A 112 -5.29 -5.57 -13.25
C SER A 112 -5.70 -6.23 -11.93
N VAL A 113 -5.43 -5.59 -10.80
CA VAL A 113 -5.84 -6.06 -9.47
C VAL A 113 -7.36 -6.18 -9.38
N LEU A 114 -8.09 -5.13 -9.73
CA LEU A 114 -9.55 -5.12 -9.66
C LEU A 114 -10.20 -6.20 -10.52
N LYS A 115 -9.63 -6.53 -11.67
CA LYS A 115 -10.11 -7.61 -12.54
C LYS A 115 -9.92 -9.01 -11.98
N THR A 116 -8.94 -9.19 -11.09
CA THR A 116 -8.69 -10.49 -10.44
C THR A 116 -9.52 -10.73 -9.19
N MET A 117 -10.25 -9.71 -8.71
CA MET A 117 -11.10 -9.84 -7.53
C MET A 117 -12.25 -10.81 -7.75
N PRO A 118 -12.67 -11.57 -6.72
CA PRO A 118 -13.88 -12.39 -6.78
C PRO A 118 -15.10 -11.54 -7.14
N GLY A 119 -15.76 -11.86 -8.27
CA GLY A 119 -16.87 -11.07 -8.79
C GLY A 119 -16.49 -10.04 -9.87
N GLY A 120 -15.19 -9.88 -10.15
CA GLY A 120 -14.67 -8.93 -11.14
C GLY A 120 -14.52 -7.52 -10.57
N ALA A 121 -14.11 -6.58 -11.44
CA ALA A 121 -13.95 -5.19 -11.03
C ALA A 121 -15.29 -4.62 -10.49
N PRO A 122 -15.29 -4.03 -9.29
CA PRO A 122 -16.50 -3.55 -8.62
C PRO A 122 -17.14 -2.32 -9.29
N PHE A 123 -16.40 -1.68 -10.18
CA PHE A 123 -16.87 -0.55 -10.98
C PHE A 123 -16.36 -0.68 -12.42
N LYS A 124 -17.08 -0.07 -13.36
CA LYS A 124 -16.65 0.04 -14.74
C LYS A 124 -16.37 1.49 -15.06
N VAL A 125 -15.12 1.77 -15.43
CA VAL A 125 -14.80 2.96 -16.22
C VAL A 125 -14.53 2.46 -17.64
N GLU A 126 -15.43 2.76 -18.56
CA GLU A 126 -15.24 2.31 -19.93
C GLU A 126 -14.10 3.09 -20.58
N PRO A 127 -13.11 2.37 -21.14
CA PRO A 127 -12.08 3.04 -21.92
C PRO A 127 -12.76 3.83 -23.03
N PRO A 128 -12.36 5.08 -23.24
CA PRO A 128 -12.97 5.90 -24.25
C PRO A 128 -12.86 5.26 -25.63
N SER A 129 -14.00 5.11 -26.30
CA SER A 129 -14.10 4.49 -27.62
C SER A 129 -13.92 5.56 -28.70
N GLY A 130 -13.10 5.30 -29.72
CA GLY A 130 -12.92 6.14 -30.90
C GLY A 130 -11.64 6.99 -30.86
N ASP A 131 -11.60 8.02 -31.75
CA ASP A 131 -10.50 8.99 -31.81
C ASP A 131 -10.50 9.87 -30.54
N LEU A 132 -9.73 9.46 -29.57
CA LEU A 132 -9.60 10.14 -28.30
C LEU A 132 -9.00 11.52 -28.47
N LYS A 133 -9.77 12.55 -28.11
CA LYS A 133 -9.17 13.84 -27.80
C LYS A 133 -8.28 13.65 -26.54
N PRO A 134 -7.11 14.32 -26.51
CA PRO A 134 -6.18 14.20 -25.37
C PRO A 134 -6.82 14.49 -24.00
N SER A 135 -7.77 15.45 -23.93
CA SER A 135 -8.54 15.72 -22.71
C SER A 135 -9.34 14.51 -22.23
N GLY A 136 -10.05 13.83 -23.14
CA GLY A 136 -10.83 12.64 -22.78
C GLY A 136 -9.98 11.47 -22.27
N ALA A 137 -8.73 11.36 -22.73
CA ALA A 137 -7.78 10.38 -22.21
C ALA A 137 -7.35 10.69 -20.77
N LEU A 138 -7.15 11.97 -20.45
CA LEU A 138 -6.81 12.40 -19.09
C LEU A 138 -8.02 12.27 -18.16
N ASP A 139 -9.21 12.62 -18.62
CA ASP A 139 -10.46 12.44 -17.88
C ASP A 139 -10.65 10.96 -17.52
N TYR A 140 -10.38 10.05 -18.46
CA TYR A 140 -10.45 8.61 -18.22
C TYR A 140 -9.51 8.14 -17.08
N VAL A 141 -8.24 8.55 -17.11
CA VAL A 141 -7.29 8.22 -16.05
C VAL A 141 -7.78 8.75 -14.70
N LEU A 142 -8.27 9.97 -14.68
CA LEU A 142 -8.73 10.65 -13.49
C LEU A 142 -10.02 10.02 -12.94
N ASP A 143 -10.98 9.69 -13.81
CA ASP A 143 -12.22 9.03 -13.43
C ASP A 143 -11.98 7.61 -12.91
N PHE A 144 -11.04 6.89 -13.52
CA PHE A 144 -10.64 5.57 -13.02
C PHE A 144 -10.00 5.69 -11.63
N TYR A 145 -9.10 6.65 -11.43
CA TYR A 145 -8.47 6.88 -10.12
C TYR A 145 -9.51 7.29 -9.06
N LYS A 146 -10.40 8.24 -9.38
CA LYS A 146 -11.51 8.62 -8.50
C LYS A 146 -12.39 7.43 -8.12
N SER A 147 -12.81 6.65 -9.12
CA SER A 147 -13.62 5.44 -8.88
C SER A 147 -12.91 4.41 -8.04
N THR A 148 -11.58 4.29 -8.19
CA THR A 148 -10.76 3.42 -7.33
C THR A 148 -10.74 3.93 -5.89
N LEU A 149 -10.52 5.23 -5.68
CA LEU A 149 -10.57 5.84 -4.35
C LEU A 149 -11.95 5.72 -3.71
N ASP A 150 -13.01 6.01 -4.47
CA ASP A 150 -14.40 5.90 -4.02
C ASP A 150 -14.74 4.44 -3.65
N TYR A 151 -14.27 3.48 -4.45
CA TYR A 151 -14.43 2.08 -4.12
C TYR A 151 -13.68 1.70 -2.84
N LEU A 152 -12.42 2.09 -2.72
CA LEU A 152 -11.63 1.84 -1.50
C LEU A 152 -12.28 2.51 -0.29
N ALA A 153 -12.74 3.75 -0.41
CA ALA A 153 -13.46 4.45 0.65
C ALA A 153 -14.79 3.76 0.99
N THR A 154 -15.57 3.34 -0.04
CA THR A 154 -16.89 2.71 0.14
C THR A 154 -16.74 1.28 0.62
N SER A 155 -15.75 0.53 0.13
CA SER A 155 -15.45 -0.81 0.62
C SER A 155 -14.95 -0.80 2.06
N GLN A 156 -14.29 0.27 2.49
CA GLN A 156 -14.01 0.52 3.91
C GLN A 156 -15.31 0.82 4.69
N TYR A 157 -16.30 1.49 4.08
CA TYR A 157 -17.61 1.74 4.71
C TYR A 157 -18.51 0.50 4.73
N GLU A 158 -18.46 -0.34 3.69
CA GLU A 158 -19.21 -1.60 3.65
C GLU A 158 -18.47 -2.73 4.38
N ASN A 159 -17.14 -2.65 4.52
CA ASN A 159 -16.29 -3.63 5.20
C ASN A 159 -15.74 -3.17 6.56
N GLY A 160 -16.24 -2.09 7.11
CA GLY A 160 -15.92 -1.66 8.48
C GLY A 160 -15.29 -0.28 8.55
N THR A 161 -16.05 0.65 9.00
CA THR A 161 -15.59 1.88 9.63
C THR A 161 -14.72 1.54 10.84
N ALA A 162 -13.46 1.24 10.60
CA ALA A 162 -12.44 1.23 11.63
C ALA A 162 -11.94 2.65 11.85
N SER A 163 -12.80 3.52 12.34
CA SER A 163 -12.45 4.75 13.04
C SER A 163 -13.69 5.20 13.80
N THR A 164 -13.77 4.86 15.08
CA THR A 164 -14.69 5.39 16.11
C THR A 164 -16.20 5.43 15.81
N ALA A 165 -16.69 4.81 14.74
CA ALA A 165 -18.11 4.72 14.45
C ALA A 165 -18.50 3.26 14.17
N SER A 166 -18.85 2.57 15.23
CA SER A 166 -19.74 1.41 15.24
C SER A 166 -19.20 0.08 14.67
N SER A 167 -18.68 -0.75 15.57
CA SER A 167 -18.57 -2.22 15.44
C SER A 167 -19.89 -2.95 15.10
N THR A 168 -20.93 -2.23 14.70
CA THR A 168 -22.27 -2.75 14.44
C THR A 168 -22.48 -3.32 13.04
N ALA A 169 -21.56 -3.08 12.08
CA ALA A 169 -21.73 -3.55 10.70
C ALA A 169 -21.31 -5.01 10.46
N LEU A 170 -20.36 -5.53 11.23
CA LEU A 170 -19.85 -6.90 11.09
C LEU A 170 -20.38 -7.89 12.15
N GLY A 171 -21.48 -7.58 12.83
CA GLY A 171 -22.02 -8.41 13.89
C GLY A 171 -21.36 -8.16 15.25
N GLU A 172 -22.01 -8.61 16.32
CA GLU A 172 -21.50 -8.49 17.68
C GLU A 172 -20.14 -9.21 17.82
N PRO A 173 -19.19 -8.67 18.61
CA PRO A 173 -17.94 -9.36 18.90
C PRO A 173 -18.24 -10.75 19.47
N THR A 174 -17.60 -11.76 18.91
CA THR A 174 -17.68 -13.10 19.50
C THR A 174 -16.80 -13.14 20.74
N ASN A 175 -17.14 -13.97 21.72
CA ASN A 175 -16.30 -14.19 22.90
C ASN A 175 -15.07 -15.07 22.59
N ALA A 176 -14.73 -15.28 21.32
CA ALA A 176 -13.57 -16.06 20.95
C ALA A 176 -12.28 -15.27 21.22
N PRO A 177 -11.25 -15.89 21.80
CA PRO A 177 -10.02 -15.20 22.15
C PRO A 177 -9.28 -14.61 20.96
N LEU A 178 -8.79 -13.37 21.09
CA LEU A 178 -8.01 -12.65 20.11
C LEU A 178 -6.79 -12.02 20.77
N ILE A 179 -5.60 -12.24 20.19
CA ILE A 179 -4.35 -11.68 20.67
C ILE A 179 -3.60 -11.07 19.50
N GLY A 180 -3.13 -9.83 19.64
CA GLY A 180 -2.19 -9.19 18.72
C GLY A 180 -0.78 -9.22 19.32
N ILE A 181 0.24 -9.65 18.57
CA ILE A 181 1.62 -9.74 19.04
C ILE A 181 2.52 -8.90 18.15
N GLY A 182 3.22 -7.94 18.77
CA GLY A 182 4.24 -7.12 18.14
C GLY A 182 5.60 -7.28 18.82
N GLY A 183 6.65 -6.74 18.21
CA GLY A 183 8.01 -6.79 18.70
C GLY A 183 9.00 -7.31 17.64
N ASP A 184 10.18 -7.76 18.08
CA ASP A 184 11.15 -8.36 17.18
C ASP A 184 10.60 -9.66 16.55
N PRO A 185 10.71 -9.84 15.22
CA PRO A 185 10.10 -10.97 14.51
C PRO A 185 10.51 -12.35 15.05
N GLU A 186 11.77 -12.51 15.51
CA GLU A 186 12.24 -13.77 16.06
C GLU A 186 11.52 -14.11 17.39
N HIS A 187 11.36 -13.11 18.26
CA HIS A 187 10.67 -13.28 19.56
C HIS A 187 9.16 -13.42 19.37
N VAL A 188 8.58 -12.70 18.38
CA VAL A 188 7.17 -12.85 17.98
C VAL A 188 6.89 -14.28 17.55
N ALA A 189 7.71 -14.85 16.64
CA ALA A 189 7.53 -16.23 16.18
C ALA A 189 7.61 -17.25 17.33
N LYS A 190 8.58 -17.10 18.23
CA LYS A 190 8.71 -17.98 19.40
C LYS A 190 7.51 -17.90 20.35
N LEU A 191 6.97 -16.70 20.56
CA LEU A 191 5.79 -16.52 21.40
C LEU A 191 4.53 -17.11 20.74
N VAL A 192 4.34 -16.92 19.42
CA VAL A 192 3.24 -17.55 18.66
C VAL A 192 3.29 -19.07 18.78
N ASP A 193 4.46 -19.66 18.58
CA ASP A 193 4.67 -21.12 18.72
C ASP A 193 4.34 -21.63 20.13
N ALA A 194 4.59 -20.79 21.15
CA ALA A 194 4.34 -21.15 22.55
C ALA A 194 2.83 -21.31 22.90
N PHE A 195 1.92 -20.68 22.13
CA PHE A 195 0.47 -20.84 22.32
C PHE A 195 -0.04 -22.20 21.84
N GLY A 196 0.62 -22.84 20.87
CA GLY A 196 0.25 -24.17 20.37
C GLY A 196 -0.85 -24.18 19.31
N GLY A 197 -1.22 -25.41 18.88
CA GLY A 197 -2.01 -25.63 17.65
C GLY A 197 -3.52 -25.33 17.73
N ASP A 198 -4.05 -24.90 18.86
CA ASP A 198 -5.47 -24.53 18.99
C ASP A 198 -5.74 -23.10 18.51
N TRP A 199 -4.70 -22.34 18.26
CA TRP A 199 -4.76 -20.96 17.80
C TRP A 199 -4.52 -20.89 16.28
N VAL A 200 -5.29 -20.03 15.60
CA VAL A 200 -5.07 -19.72 14.18
C VAL A 200 -4.23 -18.44 14.11
N ALA A 201 -3.07 -18.55 13.48
CA ALA A 201 -2.19 -17.41 13.29
C ALA A 201 -2.57 -16.65 11.99
N LEU A 202 -2.64 -15.33 12.08
CA LEU A 202 -2.67 -14.37 10.99
C LEU A 202 -1.41 -13.50 11.08
N ASP A 203 -0.90 -13.03 9.95
CA ASP A 203 0.15 -12.01 9.92
C ASP A 203 -0.47 -10.64 9.61
N ALA A 204 -0.13 -9.60 10.37
CA ALA A 204 -0.59 -8.25 10.09
C ALA A 204 -0.17 -7.76 8.69
N ASN A 205 0.91 -8.33 8.14
CA ASN A 205 1.40 -8.04 6.79
C ASN A 205 0.71 -8.85 5.68
N ASP A 206 -0.21 -9.77 5.98
CA ASP A 206 -0.86 -10.60 4.96
C ASP A 206 -1.46 -9.78 3.80
N GLY A 207 -2.02 -8.60 4.09
CA GLY A 207 -2.53 -7.70 3.07
C GLY A 207 -1.45 -7.18 2.12
N LEU A 208 -0.30 -6.81 2.66
CA LEU A 208 0.88 -6.41 1.89
C LEU A 208 1.41 -7.57 1.04
N TYR A 209 1.47 -8.78 1.61
CA TYR A 209 1.94 -9.97 0.91
C TYR A 209 1.06 -10.30 -0.30
N ASP A 210 -0.24 -10.29 -0.13
CA ASP A 210 -1.20 -10.48 -1.22
C ASP A 210 -1.03 -9.41 -2.30
N ALA A 211 -0.90 -8.14 -1.89
CA ALA A 211 -0.70 -7.04 -2.83
C ALA A 211 0.57 -7.22 -3.66
N VAL A 212 1.69 -7.60 -3.05
CA VAL A 212 2.96 -7.81 -3.76
C VAL A 212 2.89 -8.97 -4.73
N LEU A 213 2.23 -10.08 -4.35
CA LEU A 213 2.01 -11.22 -5.25
C LEU A 213 1.15 -10.83 -6.46
N VAL A 214 0.13 -10.02 -6.25
CA VAL A 214 -0.75 -9.52 -7.33
C VAL A 214 -0.02 -8.51 -8.22
N LEU A 215 0.72 -7.56 -7.65
CA LEU A 215 1.53 -6.58 -8.37
C LEU A 215 2.60 -7.26 -9.22
N ASN A 216 3.13 -8.38 -8.73
CA ASN A 216 4.14 -9.19 -9.39
C ASN A 216 5.28 -8.35 -10.01
N PRO A 217 5.92 -7.44 -9.24
CA PRO A 217 6.96 -6.57 -9.76
C PRO A 217 8.19 -7.38 -10.20
N TYR A 218 8.98 -6.83 -11.11
CA TYR A 218 10.32 -7.37 -11.35
C TYR A 218 11.24 -6.99 -10.20
N ILE A 219 11.86 -7.99 -9.59
CA ILE A 219 12.81 -7.82 -8.48
C ILE A 219 14.21 -8.22 -8.90
N VAL A 220 15.21 -7.66 -8.21
CA VAL A 220 16.61 -8.03 -8.37
C VAL A 220 16.95 -9.11 -7.34
N LEU A 221 17.44 -10.25 -7.80
CA LEU A 221 17.95 -11.33 -6.95
C LEU A 221 19.41 -11.07 -6.54
N ASP A 222 19.92 -11.82 -5.57
CA ASP A 222 21.28 -11.66 -5.04
C ASP A 222 22.38 -11.88 -6.09
N ASP A 223 22.09 -12.66 -7.14
CA ASP A 223 22.98 -12.87 -8.29
C ASP A 223 22.92 -11.73 -9.33
N GLY A 224 22.10 -10.70 -9.09
CA GLY A 224 21.86 -9.57 -9.98
C GLY A 224 20.87 -9.85 -11.11
N SER A 225 20.26 -11.02 -11.17
CA SER A 225 19.23 -11.33 -12.17
C SER A 225 17.91 -10.64 -11.85
N LEU A 226 17.14 -10.32 -12.89
CA LEU A 226 15.80 -9.74 -12.79
C LEU A 226 14.75 -10.84 -13.01
N LYS A 227 13.81 -10.98 -12.07
CA LYS A 227 12.75 -11.98 -12.16
C LYS A 227 11.40 -11.40 -11.67
N PRO A 228 10.24 -11.81 -12.26
CA PRO A 228 8.94 -11.49 -11.69
C PRO A 228 8.83 -12.03 -10.26
N PHE A 229 8.27 -11.25 -9.34
CA PHE A 229 8.22 -11.61 -7.92
C PHE A 229 7.54 -12.95 -7.68
N ALA A 230 6.39 -13.21 -8.32
CA ALA A 230 5.67 -14.48 -8.14
C ALA A 230 6.48 -15.71 -8.55
N SER A 231 7.29 -15.60 -9.64
CA SER A 231 8.21 -16.67 -10.03
C SER A 231 9.34 -16.85 -9.03
N ALA A 232 9.95 -15.74 -8.59
CA ALA A 232 11.00 -15.76 -7.60
C ALA A 232 10.50 -16.30 -6.24
N PHE A 233 9.27 -15.97 -5.85
CA PHE A 233 8.67 -16.44 -4.62
C PHE A 233 8.61 -17.98 -4.55
N ILE A 234 8.26 -18.61 -5.68
CA ILE A 234 8.19 -20.08 -5.77
C ILE A 234 9.58 -20.71 -5.93
N GLU A 235 10.40 -20.16 -6.84
CA GLU A 235 11.62 -20.82 -7.32
C GLU A 235 12.86 -20.51 -6.46
N ASP A 236 12.96 -19.27 -5.94
CA ASP A 236 14.15 -18.77 -5.25
C ASP A 236 13.95 -18.60 -3.74
N PHE A 237 12.71 -18.36 -3.31
CA PHE A 237 12.36 -18.14 -1.90
C PHE A 237 11.57 -19.29 -1.28
N ASP A 238 11.41 -20.42 -1.97
CA ASP A 238 10.70 -21.61 -1.48
C ASP A 238 9.29 -21.34 -0.95
N SER A 239 8.60 -20.35 -1.52
CA SER A 239 7.28 -19.85 -1.09
C SER A 239 7.27 -19.39 0.38
N SER A 240 8.39 -18.89 0.89
CA SER A 240 8.57 -18.45 2.27
C SER A 240 8.84 -16.94 2.35
N TRP A 241 8.00 -16.22 3.10
CA TRP A 241 8.18 -14.80 3.37
C TRP A 241 9.46 -14.53 4.17
N ASP A 242 9.87 -15.43 5.08
CA ASP A 242 11.13 -15.30 5.80
C ASP A 242 12.34 -15.28 4.84
N ASN A 243 12.28 -16.08 3.77
CA ASN A 243 13.33 -16.08 2.75
C ASN A 243 13.28 -14.82 1.88
N VAL A 244 12.08 -14.31 1.58
CA VAL A 244 11.88 -13.03 0.89
C VAL A 244 12.56 -11.89 1.64
N TYR A 245 12.37 -11.80 2.95
CA TYR A 245 12.95 -10.74 3.78
C TYR A 245 14.47 -10.82 3.93
N LYS A 246 15.11 -11.94 3.62
CA LYS A 246 16.58 -12.06 3.55
C LYS A 246 17.17 -11.32 2.36
N ASN A 247 16.42 -11.16 1.26
CA ASN A 247 16.84 -10.36 0.13
C ASN A 247 16.64 -8.87 0.44
N SER A 248 17.73 -8.11 0.53
CA SER A 248 17.69 -6.69 0.92
C SER A 248 16.89 -5.82 -0.03
N TYR A 249 16.97 -6.06 -1.35
CA TYR A 249 16.22 -5.28 -2.35
C TYR A 249 14.72 -5.48 -2.21
N VAL A 250 14.29 -6.72 -1.97
CA VAL A 250 12.87 -7.03 -1.81
C VAL A 250 12.34 -6.47 -0.49
N ARG A 251 13.10 -6.61 0.58
CA ARG A 251 12.75 -6.03 1.89
C ARG A 251 12.58 -4.51 1.80
N ASP A 252 13.55 -3.81 1.20
CA ASP A 252 13.50 -2.36 1.04
C ASP A 252 12.32 -1.93 0.12
N PHE A 253 12.03 -2.73 -0.92
CA PHE A 253 10.85 -2.50 -1.77
C PHE A 253 9.56 -2.66 -0.98
N MET A 254 9.41 -3.72 -0.18
CA MET A 254 8.21 -3.98 0.60
C MET A 254 8.00 -2.90 1.67
N GLU A 255 9.06 -2.48 2.35
CA GLU A 255 9.00 -1.40 3.34
C GLU A 255 8.55 -0.08 2.71
N ARG A 256 9.11 0.28 1.55
CA ARG A 256 8.67 1.48 0.83
C ARG A 256 7.23 1.37 0.33
N LEU A 257 6.84 0.21 -0.17
CA LEU A 257 5.45 0.00 -0.61
C LEU A 257 4.48 0.16 0.56
N ASP A 258 4.77 -0.44 1.70
CA ASP A 258 3.94 -0.36 2.90
C ASP A 258 3.94 1.07 3.48
N VAL A 259 5.10 1.58 3.86
CA VAL A 259 5.22 2.81 4.66
C VAL A 259 5.10 4.05 3.79
N ASP A 260 5.90 4.15 2.71
CA ASP A 260 5.97 5.39 1.94
C ASP A 260 4.78 5.54 0.99
N VAL A 261 4.33 4.43 0.37
CA VAL A 261 3.28 4.49 -0.67
C VAL A 261 1.91 4.27 -0.06
N ILE A 262 1.66 3.12 0.53
CA ILE A 262 0.31 2.77 0.98
C ILE A 262 -0.08 3.61 2.20
N ARG A 263 0.68 3.52 3.29
CA ARG A 263 0.36 4.26 4.51
C ARG A 263 0.62 5.76 4.39
N GLY A 264 1.70 6.14 3.71
CA GLY A 264 2.11 7.55 3.62
C GLY A 264 1.37 8.37 2.58
N LEU A 265 0.98 7.79 1.44
CA LEU A 265 0.34 8.50 0.33
C LEU A 265 -1.14 8.17 0.14
N ILE A 266 -1.57 6.96 0.51
CA ILE A 266 -2.96 6.52 0.31
C ILE A 266 -3.74 6.68 1.62
N ASP A 267 -3.45 5.82 2.61
CA ASP A 267 -4.14 5.83 3.91
C ASP A 267 -3.30 5.05 4.92
N GLU A 268 -3.04 5.64 6.09
CA GLU A 268 -2.32 4.98 7.18
C GLU A 268 -3.04 3.73 7.72
N THR A 269 -4.35 3.65 7.52
CA THR A 269 -5.21 2.53 7.95
C THR A 269 -5.53 1.54 6.83
N ALA A 270 -4.93 1.66 5.64
CA ALA A 270 -5.29 0.89 4.45
C ALA A 270 -5.34 -0.64 4.69
N TRP A 271 -4.40 -1.17 5.48
CA TRP A 271 -4.36 -2.61 5.79
C TRP A 271 -5.30 -3.03 6.92
N CYS A 272 -5.72 -2.08 7.76
CA CYS A 272 -6.54 -2.36 8.95
C CYS A 272 -7.90 -2.97 8.59
N GLY A 273 -8.53 -2.51 7.51
CA GLY A 273 -9.80 -3.07 7.05
C GLY A 273 -9.70 -4.53 6.63
N MET A 274 -8.63 -4.90 5.91
CA MET A 274 -8.39 -6.30 5.53
C MET A 274 -8.09 -7.17 6.74
N LEU A 275 -7.26 -6.67 7.66
CA LEU A 275 -6.93 -7.36 8.90
C LEU A 275 -8.18 -7.59 9.74
N ASP A 276 -9.00 -6.55 9.96
CA ASP A 276 -10.26 -6.63 10.72
C ASP A 276 -11.23 -7.65 10.12
N TYR A 277 -11.38 -7.66 8.80
CA TYR A 277 -12.23 -8.63 8.10
C TYR A 277 -11.75 -10.07 8.27
N ARG A 278 -10.44 -10.34 8.16
CA ARG A 278 -9.88 -11.68 8.36
C ARG A 278 -10.04 -12.16 9.80
N ILE A 279 -9.78 -11.29 10.77
CA ILE A 279 -10.02 -11.57 12.18
C ILE A 279 -11.49 -11.93 12.39
N TRP A 280 -12.40 -11.08 11.90
CA TRP A 280 -13.83 -11.29 12.03
C TRP A 280 -14.29 -12.66 11.49
N LEU A 281 -13.83 -13.05 10.30
CA LEU A 281 -14.17 -14.35 9.71
C LEU A 281 -13.82 -15.51 10.65
N LEU A 282 -12.59 -15.52 11.18
CA LEU A 282 -12.12 -16.57 12.05
C LEU A 282 -12.85 -16.60 13.41
N LEU A 283 -13.11 -15.41 13.97
CA LEU A 283 -13.88 -15.31 15.20
C LEU A 283 -15.32 -15.80 15.02
N GLN A 284 -15.96 -15.55 13.86
CA GLN A 284 -17.30 -16.09 13.55
C GLN A 284 -17.31 -17.62 13.47
N GLU A 285 -16.18 -18.24 13.10
CA GLU A 285 -16.00 -19.70 13.15
C GLU A 285 -15.70 -20.22 14.56
N GLY A 286 -15.65 -19.34 15.57
CA GLY A 286 -15.31 -19.69 16.95
C GLY A 286 -13.84 -20.05 17.15
N LYS A 287 -12.95 -19.60 16.23
CA LYS A 287 -11.50 -19.84 16.32
C LYS A 287 -10.85 -18.89 17.32
N LYS A 288 -9.84 -19.38 18.03
CA LYS A 288 -8.89 -18.55 18.77
C LYS A 288 -7.91 -17.94 17.76
N VAL A 289 -7.70 -16.63 17.78
CA VAL A 289 -6.92 -15.93 16.75
C VAL A 289 -5.70 -15.24 17.36
N ILE A 290 -4.54 -15.46 16.78
CA ILE A 290 -3.33 -14.69 17.04
C ILE A 290 -2.99 -13.89 15.78
N VAL A 291 -2.77 -12.58 15.94
CA VAL A 291 -2.22 -11.72 14.90
C VAL A 291 -0.77 -11.44 15.24
N SER A 292 0.14 -11.94 14.42
CA SER A 292 1.57 -11.69 14.55
C SER A 292 2.00 -10.42 13.79
N ASN A 293 3.20 -9.93 14.09
CA ASN A 293 3.84 -8.79 13.42
C ASN A 293 3.04 -7.48 13.49
N VAL A 294 2.28 -7.28 14.58
CA VAL A 294 1.59 -6.01 14.85
C VAL A 294 2.63 -4.93 15.14
N ARG A 295 2.66 -3.87 14.32
CA ARG A 295 3.70 -2.81 14.39
C ARG A 295 3.14 -1.42 14.61
N PHE A 296 1.92 -1.17 14.17
CA PHE A 296 1.33 0.16 14.12
C PHE A 296 0.18 0.32 15.12
N PRO A 297 0.00 1.53 15.70
CA PRO A 297 -1.09 1.81 16.63
C PRO A 297 -2.48 1.50 16.06
N GLU A 298 -2.66 1.69 14.75
CA GLU A 298 -3.91 1.43 14.04
C GLU A 298 -4.25 -0.07 14.04
N GLU A 299 -3.24 -0.94 13.90
CA GLU A 299 -3.39 -2.40 13.98
C GLU A 299 -3.76 -2.84 15.40
N VAL A 300 -3.12 -2.24 16.42
CA VAL A 300 -3.51 -2.43 17.83
C VAL A 300 -4.97 -1.99 18.03
N GLY A 301 -5.39 -0.87 17.42
CA GLY A 301 -6.77 -0.41 17.43
C GLY A 301 -7.75 -1.44 16.86
N VAL A 302 -7.38 -2.17 15.81
CA VAL A 302 -8.19 -3.28 15.26
C VAL A 302 -8.35 -4.40 16.29
N ILE A 303 -7.27 -4.81 16.95
CA ILE A 303 -7.31 -5.86 18.00
C ILE A 303 -8.24 -5.44 19.13
N HIS A 304 -8.11 -4.22 19.64
CA HIS A 304 -8.93 -3.70 20.72
C HIS A 304 -10.41 -3.55 20.33
N SER A 305 -10.71 -3.16 19.08
CA SER A 305 -12.10 -3.02 18.59
C SER A 305 -12.87 -4.35 18.61
N ARG A 306 -12.14 -5.47 18.62
CA ARG A 306 -12.66 -6.84 18.70
C ARG A 306 -12.54 -7.46 20.11
N ASN A 307 -12.29 -6.64 21.14
CA ASN A 307 -12.06 -7.06 22.53
C ASN A 307 -10.83 -7.99 22.68
N GLY A 308 -9.87 -7.89 21.77
CA GLY A 308 -8.60 -8.61 21.85
C GLY A 308 -7.62 -7.90 22.77
N ILE A 309 -6.53 -8.62 23.10
CA ILE A 309 -5.41 -8.14 23.92
C ILE A 309 -4.19 -7.96 23.02
N SER A 310 -3.48 -6.85 23.19
CA SER A 310 -2.24 -6.58 22.48
C SER A 310 -1.02 -6.85 23.36
N VAL A 311 -0.02 -7.52 22.80
CA VAL A 311 1.19 -7.98 23.49
C VAL A 311 2.40 -7.52 22.73
N HIS A 312 3.35 -6.88 23.40
CA HIS A 312 4.67 -6.61 22.86
C HIS A 312 5.69 -7.57 23.45
N VAL A 313 6.48 -8.23 22.59
CA VAL A 313 7.56 -9.12 23.01
C VAL A 313 8.92 -8.51 22.68
N SER A 314 9.81 -8.47 23.66
CA SER A 314 11.18 -7.96 23.53
C SER A 314 12.18 -8.94 24.17
N SER A 315 13.46 -8.79 23.82
CA SER A 315 14.54 -9.52 24.50
C SER A 315 14.96 -8.82 25.79
N THR A 316 15.67 -9.54 26.65
CA THR A 316 16.34 -8.93 27.82
C THR A 316 17.39 -7.91 27.43
N ASP A 317 18.07 -8.12 26.30
CA ASP A 317 19.15 -7.25 25.82
C ASP A 317 18.60 -5.89 25.35
N ASP A 318 17.39 -5.85 24.75
CA ASP A 318 16.74 -4.62 24.32
C ASP A 318 16.36 -3.74 25.51
N MET A 319 15.94 -4.34 26.61
CA MET A 319 15.61 -3.61 27.85
C MET A 319 16.83 -2.98 28.52
N GLU A 320 18.00 -3.65 28.48
CA GLU A 320 19.24 -3.11 29.04
C GLU A 320 19.79 -1.93 28.26
N LEU A 321 19.54 -1.88 26.94
CA LEU A 321 19.97 -0.78 26.06
C LEU A 321 19.12 0.48 26.21
N GLY A 322 18.01 0.41 26.96
CA GLY A 322 17.13 1.56 27.20
C GLY A 322 16.57 2.16 25.93
N VAL A 323 16.40 1.36 24.88
CA VAL A 323 15.80 1.77 23.63
C VAL A 323 14.33 2.10 23.95
N PRO A 324 13.89 3.38 23.85
CA PRO A 324 12.48 3.69 24.03
C PRO A 324 11.74 3.09 22.85
N ASP A 325 11.16 1.93 23.04
CA ASP A 325 10.23 1.39 22.08
C ASP A 325 8.99 2.29 22.07
N VAL A 326 8.88 3.13 21.06
CA VAL A 326 7.73 4.04 20.87
C VAL A 326 6.45 3.22 20.74
N ALA A 327 6.56 1.96 20.28
CA ALA A 327 5.44 1.02 20.17
C ALA A 327 5.00 0.46 21.54
N GLY A 328 5.91 0.27 22.49
CA GLY A 328 5.63 -0.33 23.80
C GLY A 328 4.57 0.38 24.65
N ASN A 329 4.30 1.66 24.39
CA ASN A 329 3.27 2.42 25.11
C ASN A 329 1.83 2.19 24.60
N VAL A 330 1.66 1.45 23.51
CA VAL A 330 0.35 1.22 22.87
C VAL A 330 -0.17 -0.19 23.18
N PHE A 331 0.71 -1.11 23.57
CA PHE A 331 0.36 -2.49 23.87
C PHE A 331 -0.09 -2.65 25.34
N ASP A 332 -1.03 -3.58 25.58
CA ASP A 332 -1.57 -3.85 26.91
C ASP A 332 -0.58 -4.60 27.81
N ILE A 333 0.21 -5.49 27.21
CA ILE A 333 1.11 -6.39 27.94
C ILE A 333 2.51 -6.33 27.31
N LEU A 334 3.52 -6.22 28.17
CA LEU A 334 4.92 -6.40 27.78
C LEU A 334 5.40 -7.79 28.24
N VAL A 335 5.91 -8.56 27.30
CA VAL A 335 6.53 -9.88 27.53
C VAL A 335 8.03 -9.77 27.26
N VAL A 336 8.83 -10.33 28.16
CA VAL A 336 10.28 -10.39 27.97
C VAL A 336 10.68 -11.84 27.72
N ASP A 337 11.31 -12.08 26.57
CA ASP A 337 11.94 -13.36 26.27
C ASP A 337 13.30 -13.42 26.99
N ASP A 338 13.36 -14.19 28.07
CA ASP A 338 14.56 -14.40 28.85
C ASP A 338 15.48 -15.53 28.30
N GLY A 339 15.13 -16.02 27.09
CA GLY A 339 15.84 -17.12 26.43
C GLY A 339 15.61 -18.49 27.07
N SER A 340 14.79 -18.59 28.10
CA SER A 340 14.51 -19.90 28.73
C SER A 340 13.47 -20.70 27.92
N PRO A 341 13.66 -22.02 27.72
CA PRO A 341 12.76 -22.84 26.91
C PRO A 341 11.29 -22.85 27.36
N ASP A 342 11.05 -22.65 28.67
CA ASP A 342 9.72 -22.70 29.25
C ASP A 342 9.15 -21.31 29.61
N GLY A 343 9.98 -20.26 29.55
CA GLY A 343 9.59 -18.89 29.89
C GLY A 343 8.42 -18.40 29.04
N LEU A 344 8.58 -18.41 27.73
CA LEU A 344 7.53 -17.98 26.79
C LEU A 344 6.26 -18.85 26.86
N LYS A 345 6.39 -20.16 27.07
CA LYS A 345 5.21 -21.04 27.28
C LYS A 345 4.40 -20.67 28.52
N HIS A 346 5.10 -20.25 29.59
CA HIS A 346 4.43 -19.79 30.80
C HIS A 346 3.73 -18.46 30.57
N GLN A 347 4.37 -17.54 29.86
CA GLN A 347 3.80 -16.27 29.46
C GLN A 347 2.58 -16.45 28.55
N ALA A 348 2.66 -17.31 27.51
CA ALA A 348 1.56 -17.62 26.62
C ALA A 348 0.31 -18.11 27.38
N LYS A 349 0.50 -19.03 28.37
CA LYS A 349 -0.61 -19.49 29.22
C LYS A 349 -1.22 -18.39 30.09
N ASN A 350 -0.39 -17.48 30.61
CA ASN A 350 -0.88 -16.35 31.41
C ASN A 350 -1.70 -15.39 30.53
N ILE A 351 -1.24 -15.13 29.31
CA ILE A 351 -1.94 -14.27 28.35
C ILE A 351 -3.26 -14.94 27.93
N GLU A 352 -3.25 -16.23 27.61
CA GLU A 352 -4.46 -16.98 27.28
C GLU A 352 -5.50 -16.90 28.41
N TYR A 353 -5.08 -16.97 29.66
CA TYR A 353 -5.99 -16.83 30.81
C TYR A 353 -6.66 -15.45 30.87
N LEU A 354 -6.00 -14.41 30.38
CA LEU A 354 -6.54 -13.03 30.35
C LEU A 354 -7.55 -12.80 29.23
N THR A 355 -7.63 -13.69 28.23
CA THR A 355 -8.58 -13.59 27.10
C THR A 355 -9.92 -14.25 27.40
N HIS A 356 -10.09 -14.85 28.56
CA HIS A 356 -11.33 -15.49 29.06
C HIS A 356 -11.97 -14.65 30.15
#